data_4abf54fe7cfb6ed343ea2358da5427d2
#
_entry.id   4abf54fe7cfb6ed343ea2358da5427d2
#
_cell.length_a   1.000
_cell.length_b   1.000
_cell.length_c   1.000
_cell.angle_alpha   90.00
_cell.angle_beta   90.00
_cell.angle_gamma   90.00
#
_symmetry.space_group_name_H-M   'P 1'
#
loop_
_entity.id
_entity.type
_entity.pdbx_description
1 polymer ?
#
loop_
_entity_poly.entity_id
_entity_poly.type
_entity_poly.pdbx_seq_one_letter_code
_entity_poly.pdbx_strand_id
1 'polypeptide(L)'
;MSTRTIRIWDLPTRLFHWLLLLLVVASFVTGWVGGNLIEWHARAGIAITGLLAFRLVWGFVGSTYARFAHFVPGPGRVLAYVRGQWRGLGHNPVGALSVLALLAILIFQAVSGLVANDDIAFEGPLYALVDKATSDSLSS
;
A
#
# COMPACT_ATOMS: atom_id res chain seq x y z
N MET A 1 -14.99 25.30 28.52
CA MET A 1 -14.22 24.08 28.11
C MET A 1 -13.45 24.39 26.84
N SER A 2 -12.13 24.31 26.89
CA SER A 2 -11.32 24.47 25.69
C SER A 2 -11.34 23.15 24.91
N THR A 3 -11.90 23.16 23.71
CA THR A 3 -11.84 22.04 22.78
C THR A 3 -10.42 21.96 22.22
N ARG A 4 -9.69 20.88 22.55
CA ARG A 4 -8.40 20.58 21.94
C ARG A 4 -8.61 19.89 20.61
N THR A 5 -8.20 20.52 19.53
CA THR A 5 -8.20 19.89 18.22
C THR A 5 -6.95 19.01 18.10
N ILE A 6 -7.14 17.71 17.86
CA ILE A 6 -6.06 16.75 17.65
C ILE A 6 -6.00 16.40 16.16
N ARG A 7 -4.84 16.57 15.55
CA ARG A 7 -4.62 16.13 14.17
C ARG A 7 -4.25 14.65 14.18
N ILE A 8 -5.17 13.79 13.73
CA ILE A 8 -4.97 12.35 13.65
C ILE A 8 -4.16 11.98 12.43
N TRP A 9 -4.49 12.58 11.27
CA TRP A 9 -3.79 12.34 10.01
C TRP A 9 -2.94 13.55 9.65
N ASP A 10 -1.63 13.35 9.58
CA ASP A 10 -0.70 14.39 9.16
C ASP A 10 -0.71 14.60 7.65
N LEU A 11 -0.10 15.68 7.18
CA LEU A 11 -0.06 15.99 5.75
C LEU A 11 0.65 14.91 4.92
N PRO A 12 1.82 14.36 5.32
CA PRO A 12 2.46 13.27 4.59
C PRO A 12 1.56 12.04 4.41
N THR A 13 0.84 11.61 5.44
CA THR A 13 -0.07 10.48 5.37
C THR A 13 -1.27 10.76 4.45
N ARG A 14 -1.81 11.97 4.50
CA ARG A 14 -2.92 12.37 3.63
C ARG A 14 -2.50 12.44 2.17
N LEU A 15 -1.34 13.02 1.87
CA LEU A 15 -0.80 13.07 0.51
C LEU A 15 -0.50 11.67 -0.01
N PHE A 16 0.10 10.81 0.81
CA PHE A 16 0.33 9.40 0.47
C PHE A 16 -0.97 8.72 0.05
N HIS A 17 -2.02 8.86 0.84
CA HIS A 17 -3.30 8.20 0.58
C HIS A 17 -3.90 8.61 -0.78
N TRP A 18 -3.97 9.92 -1.05
CA TRP A 18 -4.57 10.43 -2.28
C TRP A 18 -3.72 10.13 -3.51
N LEU A 19 -2.39 10.28 -3.41
CA LEU A 19 -1.47 9.94 -4.50
C LEU A 19 -1.52 8.45 -4.80
N LEU A 20 -1.54 7.62 -3.78
CA LEU A 20 -1.64 6.16 -3.94
C LEU A 20 -2.95 5.79 -4.64
N LEU A 21 -4.07 6.36 -4.23
CA LEU A 21 -5.37 6.11 -4.85
C LEU A 21 -5.35 6.46 -6.34
N LEU A 22 -4.86 7.64 -6.69
CA LEU A 22 -4.77 8.07 -8.08
C LEU A 22 -3.87 7.16 -8.91
N LEU A 23 -2.71 6.78 -8.37
CA LEU A 23 -1.77 5.89 -9.06
C LEU A 23 -2.31 4.47 -9.21
N VAL A 24 -3.03 3.95 -8.23
CA VAL A 24 -3.66 2.62 -8.32
C VAL A 24 -4.73 2.62 -9.41
N VAL A 25 -5.57 3.65 -9.48
CA VAL A 25 -6.57 3.77 -10.54
C VAL A 25 -5.89 3.88 -11.90
N ALA A 26 -4.87 4.72 -12.03
CA ALA A 26 -4.11 4.87 -13.29
C ALA A 26 -3.43 3.56 -13.69
N SER A 27 -2.84 2.86 -12.75
CA SER A 27 -2.19 1.56 -12.98
C SER A 27 -3.21 0.51 -13.45
N PHE A 28 -4.37 0.47 -12.82
CA PHE A 28 -5.44 -0.44 -13.21
C PHE A 28 -5.92 -0.16 -14.64
N VAL A 29 -6.20 1.09 -14.97
CA VAL A 29 -6.69 1.49 -16.30
C VAL A 29 -5.64 1.19 -17.38
N THR A 30 -4.39 1.58 -17.15
CA THR A 30 -3.31 1.36 -18.13
C THR A 30 -2.98 -0.12 -18.30
N GLY A 31 -3.04 -0.91 -17.23
CA GLY A 31 -2.86 -2.36 -17.31
C GLY A 31 -4.02 -3.07 -18.02
N TRP A 32 -5.25 -2.60 -17.78
CA TRP A 32 -6.43 -3.16 -18.44
C TRP A 32 -6.45 -2.90 -19.95
N VAL A 33 -6.14 -1.65 -20.37
CA VAL A 33 -6.10 -1.26 -21.78
C VAL A 33 -4.91 -1.91 -22.47
N GLY A 34 -3.76 -1.98 -21.80
CA GLY A 34 -2.55 -2.59 -22.35
C GLY A 34 -1.96 -1.82 -23.53
N GLY A 35 -1.30 -2.55 -24.41
CA GLY A 35 -0.71 -1.98 -25.62
C GLY A 35 0.30 -0.87 -25.30
N ASN A 36 0.14 0.29 -25.95
CA ASN A 36 1.03 1.44 -25.76
C ASN A 36 0.99 2.03 -24.34
N LEU A 37 -0.02 1.68 -23.54
CA LEU A 37 -0.14 2.15 -22.15
C LEU A 37 0.61 1.29 -21.15
N ILE A 38 1.22 0.18 -21.57
CA ILE A 38 1.97 -0.70 -20.65
C ILE A 38 3.16 0.02 -20.02
N GLU A 39 3.80 0.93 -20.76
CA GLU A 39 4.89 1.73 -20.21
C GLU A 39 4.39 2.66 -19.09
N TRP A 40 3.22 3.26 -19.26
CA TRP A 40 2.59 4.07 -18.23
C TRP A 40 2.17 3.25 -17.02
N HIS A 41 1.70 2.02 -17.24
CA HIS A 41 1.44 1.06 -16.17
C HIS A 41 2.71 0.77 -15.37
N ALA A 42 3.83 0.51 -16.04
CA ALA A 42 5.12 0.28 -15.38
C ALA A 42 5.58 1.50 -14.57
N ARG A 43 5.47 2.71 -15.12
CA ARG A 43 5.82 3.96 -14.43
C ARG A 43 4.95 4.18 -13.19
N ALA A 44 3.65 3.97 -13.32
CA ALA A 44 2.73 4.05 -12.17
C ALA A 44 3.08 3.03 -11.09
N GLY A 45 3.42 1.80 -11.48
CA GLY A 45 3.85 0.76 -10.56
C GLY A 45 5.13 1.11 -9.80
N ILE A 46 6.12 1.71 -10.47
CA ILE A 46 7.35 2.19 -9.83
C ILE A 46 7.03 3.31 -8.83
N ALA A 47 6.18 4.26 -9.19
CA ALA A 47 5.75 5.33 -8.29
C ALA A 47 4.99 4.78 -7.07
N ILE A 48 4.11 3.78 -7.26
CA ILE A 48 3.42 3.08 -6.16
C ILE A 48 4.44 2.42 -5.25
N THR A 49 5.44 1.75 -5.78
CA THR A 49 6.50 1.11 -5.00
C THR A 49 7.24 2.12 -4.12
N GLY A 50 7.57 3.29 -4.67
CA GLY A 50 8.18 4.38 -3.90
C GLY A 50 7.28 4.88 -2.78
N LEU A 51 5.98 5.04 -3.03
CA LEU A 51 5.00 5.44 -2.00
C LEU A 51 4.85 4.37 -0.92
N LEU A 52 4.85 3.09 -1.28
CA LEU A 52 4.78 2.00 -0.30
C LEU A 52 6.03 1.97 0.57
N ALA A 53 7.22 2.16 -0.01
CA ALA A 53 8.46 2.28 0.75
C ALA A 53 8.40 3.46 1.73
N PHE A 54 7.92 4.62 1.28
CA PHE A 54 7.69 5.77 2.15
C PHE A 54 6.73 5.42 3.30
N ARG A 55 5.63 4.76 3.01
CA ARG A 55 4.63 4.39 4.03
C ARG A 55 5.21 3.44 5.07
N LEU A 56 6.02 2.47 4.64
CA LEU A 56 6.69 1.56 5.58
C LEU A 56 7.61 2.32 6.53
N VAL A 57 8.45 3.22 5.99
CA VAL A 57 9.34 4.05 6.81
C VAL A 57 8.53 4.95 7.73
N TRP A 58 7.50 5.63 7.22
CA TRP A 58 6.65 6.52 8.00
C TRP A 58 5.85 5.78 9.08
N GLY A 59 5.55 4.50 8.85
CA GLY A 59 4.93 3.63 9.85
C GLY A 59 5.82 3.33 11.06
N PHE A 60 7.12 3.53 10.95
CA PHE A 60 8.08 3.37 12.07
C PHE A 60 8.50 4.69 12.69
N VAL A 61 8.69 5.75 11.90
CA VAL A 61 9.30 7.01 12.33
C VAL A 61 8.37 8.23 12.20
N GLY A 62 7.18 8.04 11.65
CA GLY A 62 6.24 9.12 11.38
C GLY A 62 5.45 9.59 12.61
N SER A 63 4.35 10.29 12.35
CA SER A 63 3.47 10.81 13.39
C SER A 63 2.81 9.68 14.20
N THR A 64 2.34 10.00 15.41
CA THR A 64 1.81 9.01 16.39
C THR A 64 0.75 8.10 15.78
N TYR A 65 -0.25 8.67 15.08
CA TYR A 65 -1.36 7.90 14.54
C TYR A 65 -1.05 7.19 13.23
N ALA A 66 0.07 7.52 12.57
CA ALA A 66 0.56 6.84 11.38
C ALA A 66 1.46 5.64 11.71
N ARG A 67 1.99 5.56 12.92
CA ARG A 67 2.91 4.49 13.35
C ARG A 67 2.17 3.15 13.47
N PHE A 68 2.76 2.11 12.92
CA PHE A 68 2.21 0.75 13.04
C PHE A 68 2.11 0.31 14.51
N ALA A 69 3.10 0.67 15.34
CA ALA A 69 3.07 0.37 16.77
C ALA A 69 1.87 0.96 17.50
N HIS A 70 1.31 2.08 16.99
CA HIS A 70 0.14 2.73 17.58
C HIS A 70 -1.17 2.07 17.15
N PHE A 71 -1.34 1.72 15.86
CA PHE A 71 -2.64 1.31 15.34
C PHE A 71 -2.77 -0.20 15.07
N VAL A 72 -1.68 -0.97 15.05
CA VAL A 72 -1.78 -2.43 14.89
C VAL A 72 -2.49 -3.03 16.10
N PRO A 73 -3.66 -3.67 15.91
CA PRO A 73 -4.45 -4.15 17.04
C PRO A 73 -3.96 -5.51 17.54
N GLY A 74 -3.98 -5.69 18.85
CA GLY A 74 -3.92 -7.02 19.43
C GLY A 74 -5.30 -7.71 19.44
N PRO A 75 -5.36 -9.01 19.70
CA PRO A 75 -6.64 -9.76 19.75
C PRO A 75 -7.67 -9.15 20.71
N GLY A 76 -7.23 -8.62 21.84
CA GLY A 76 -8.12 -7.99 22.82
C GLY A 76 -8.78 -6.72 22.31
N ARG A 77 -8.07 -5.90 21.52
CA ARG A 77 -8.64 -4.69 20.91
C ARG A 77 -9.67 -5.03 19.84
N VAL A 78 -9.41 -6.03 19.03
CA VAL A 78 -10.36 -6.51 18.01
C VAL A 78 -11.64 -7.00 18.68
N LEU A 79 -11.51 -7.80 19.75
CA LEU A 79 -12.65 -8.30 20.49
C LEU A 79 -13.45 -7.17 21.16
N ALA A 80 -12.77 -6.19 21.76
CA ALA A 80 -13.40 -5.02 22.35
C ALA A 80 -14.18 -4.21 21.31
N TYR A 81 -13.64 -4.03 20.11
CA TYR A 81 -14.32 -3.35 19.01
C TYR A 81 -15.60 -4.10 18.58
N VAL A 82 -15.50 -5.41 18.39
CA VAL A 82 -16.65 -6.25 17.99
C VAL A 82 -17.76 -6.19 19.04
N ARG A 83 -17.39 -6.07 20.32
CA ARG A 83 -18.34 -5.93 21.44
C ARG A 83 -18.83 -4.50 21.68
N GLY A 84 -18.43 -3.54 20.83
CA GLY A 84 -18.80 -2.13 20.98
C GLY A 84 -18.10 -1.41 22.13
N GLN A 85 -17.02 -1.95 22.66
CA GLN A 85 -16.28 -1.42 23.82
C GLN A 85 -15.02 -0.64 23.42
N TRP A 86 -14.68 -0.60 22.11
CA TRP A 86 -13.48 0.09 21.68
C TRP A 86 -13.64 1.61 21.80
N ARG A 87 -12.61 2.23 22.36
CA ARG A 87 -12.52 3.70 22.49
C ARG A 87 -11.10 4.13 22.17
N GLY A 88 -10.89 4.71 21.02
CA GLY A 88 -9.60 5.17 20.58
C GLY A 88 -9.70 6.17 19.46
N LEU A 89 -8.55 6.70 19.04
CA LEU A 89 -8.42 7.66 17.95
C LEU A 89 -7.66 7.00 16.79
N GLY A 90 -7.92 7.51 15.57
CA GLY A 90 -7.32 6.97 14.36
C GLY A 90 -8.07 5.76 13.82
N HIS A 91 -7.35 4.75 13.32
CA HIS A 91 -7.98 3.53 12.82
C HIS A 91 -8.62 2.73 13.96
N ASN A 92 -9.87 2.27 13.75
CA ASN A 92 -10.42 1.25 14.61
C ASN A 92 -9.72 -0.10 14.34
N PRO A 93 -9.81 -1.09 15.26
CA PRO A 93 -9.08 -2.35 15.08
C PRO A 93 -9.35 -3.11 13.78
N VAL A 94 -10.60 -3.14 13.32
CA VAL A 94 -10.96 -3.80 12.05
C VAL A 94 -10.45 -2.99 10.85
N GLY A 95 -10.56 -1.67 10.90
CA GLY A 95 -10.01 -0.78 9.88
C GLY A 95 -8.49 -0.88 9.80
N ALA A 96 -7.80 -1.01 10.93
CA ALA A 96 -6.36 -1.22 10.98
C ALA A 96 -5.95 -2.54 10.31
N LEU A 97 -6.67 -3.63 10.55
CA LEU A 97 -6.44 -4.89 9.86
C LEU A 97 -6.64 -4.77 8.35
N SER A 98 -7.66 -4.03 7.92
CA SER A 98 -7.90 -3.76 6.50
C SER A 98 -6.75 -2.98 5.86
N VAL A 99 -6.21 -1.97 6.55
CA VAL A 99 -5.04 -1.21 6.08
C VAL A 99 -3.84 -2.13 5.92
N LEU A 100 -3.56 -2.98 6.90
CA LEU A 100 -2.44 -3.92 6.84
C LEU A 100 -2.61 -4.92 5.69
N ALA A 101 -3.83 -5.46 5.50
CA ALA A 101 -4.12 -6.38 4.42
C ALA A 101 -3.93 -5.72 3.04
N LEU A 102 -4.45 -4.51 2.86
CA LEU A 102 -4.30 -3.76 1.62
C LEU A 102 -2.84 -3.42 1.33
N LEU A 103 -2.08 -3.00 2.34
CA LEU A 103 -0.63 -2.76 2.19
C LEU A 103 0.09 -4.04 1.78
N ALA A 104 -0.21 -5.17 2.40
CA ALA A 104 0.41 -6.45 2.07
C ALA A 104 0.11 -6.85 0.62
N ILE A 105 -1.13 -6.72 0.18
CA ILE A 105 -1.55 -7.03 -1.19
C ILE A 105 -0.84 -6.11 -2.19
N LEU A 106 -0.79 -4.81 -1.93
CA LEU A 106 -0.12 -3.85 -2.80
C LEU A 106 1.39 -4.08 -2.88
N ILE A 107 2.03 -4.42 -1.76
CA ILE A 107 3.45 -4.75 -1.73
C ILE A 107 3.72 -5.99 -2.57
N PHE A 108 2.91 -7.04 -2.40
CA PHE A 108 3.04 -8.26 -3.21
C PHE A 108 2.87 -7.94 -4.71
N GLN A 109 1.85 -7.18 -5.07
CA GLN A 109 1.59 -6.78 -6.45
C GLN A 109 2.73 -5.94 -7.03
N ALA A 110 3.26 -4.99 -6.25
CA ALA A 110 4.37 -4.14 -6.67
C ALA A 110 5.65 -4.97 -6.91
N VAL A 111 5.98 -5.87 -5.98
CA VAL A 111 7.17 -6.74 -6.12
C VAL A 111 7.03 -7.67 -7.31
N SER A 112 5.87 -8.31 -7.49
CA SER A 112 5.64 -9.18 -8.64
C SER A 112 5.74 -8.41 -9.96
N GLY A 113 5.25 -7.17 -10.01
CA GLY A 113 5.36 -6.30 -11.18
C GLY A 113 6.81 -5.90 -11.49
N LEU A 114 7.64 -5.66 -10.47
CA LEU A 114 9.06 -5.32 -10.66
C LEU A 114 9.86 -6.44 -11.32
N VAL A 115 9.45 -7.69 -11.13
CA VAL A 115 10.11 -8.86 -11.70
C VAL A 115 9.33 -9.47 -12.87
N ALA A 116 8.25 -8.83 -13.31
CA ALA A 116 7.38 -9.33 -14.34
C ALA A 116 8.03 -9.33 -15.73
N ASN A 117 7.58 -10.25 -16.56
CA ASN A 117 7.98 -10.38 -17.95
C ASN A 117 6.78 -10.92 -18.75
N ASP A 118 6.48 -10.30 -19.89
CA ASP A 118 5.42 -10.73 -20.80
C ASP A 118 5.93 -11.51 -22.02
N ASP A 119 7.23 -11.84 -22.03
CA ASP A 119 7.92 -12.56 -23.10
C ASP A 119 7.93 -11.86 -24.48
N ILE A 120 7.39 -10.66 -24.57
CA ILE A 120 7.25 -9.94 -25.86
C ILE A 120 7.94 -8.59 -25.82
N ALA A 121 7.50 -7.68 -24.96
CA ALA A 121 7.93 -6.29 -24.98
C ALA A 121 8.26 -5.71 -23.61
N PHE A 122 7.94 -6.42 -22.53
CA PHE A 122 8.06 -5.89 -21.17
C PHE A 122 8.86 -6.81 -20.27
N GLU A 123 9.88 -6.24 -19.65
CA GLU A 123 10.59 -6.83 -18.51
C GLU A 123 10.57 -5.83 -17.36
N GLY A 124 10.18 -6.28 -16.17
CA GLY A 124 10.21 -5.44 -14.98
C GLY A 124 11.64 -5.04 -14.62
N PRO A 125 11.83 -3.93 -13.88
CA PRO A 125 13.16 -3.43 -13.53
C PRO A 125 14.05 -4.43 -12.80
N LEU A 126 13.46 -5.36 -12.06
CA LEU A 126 14.18 -6.38 -11.28
C LEU A 126 14.11 -7.78 -11.89
N TYR A 127 13.63 -7.90 -13.12
CA TYR A 127 13.50 -9.20 -13.79
C TYR A 127 14.81 -9.98 -13.81
N ALA A 128 15.94 -9.30 -14.06
CA ALA A 128 17.26 -9.91 -14.12
C ALA A 128 17.74 -10.53 -12.79
N LEU A 129 17.09 -10.20 -11.66
CA LEU A 129 17.45 -10.72 -10.33
C LEU A 129 16.77 -12.06 -10.01
N VAL A 130 15.80 -12.49 -10.83
CA VAL A 130 15.06 -13.74 -10.64
C VAL A 130 15.17 -14.60 -11.89
N ASP A 131 14.97 -15.90 -11.74
CA ASP A 131 14.88 -16.78 -12.91
C ASP A 131 13.51 -16.62 -13.60
N LYS A 132 13.47 -17.04 -14.87
CA LYS A 132 12.26 -16.91 -15.70
C LYS A 132 11.07 -17.63 -15.08
N ALA A 133 11.27 -18.83 -14.55
CA ALA A 133 10.17 -19.61 -13.95
C ALA A 133 9.55 -18.89 -12.75
N THR A 134 10.35 -18.26 -11.90
CA THR A 134 9.87 -17.46 -10.76
C THR A 134 9.13 -16.21 -11.24
N SER A 135 9.67 -15.51 -12.23
CA SER A 135 9.03 -14.34 -12.84
C SER A 135 7.66 -14.68 -13.43
N ASP A 136 7.59 -15.73 -14.23
CA ASP A 136 6.36 -16.19 -14.87
C ASP A 136 5.30 -16.58 -13.81
N SER A 137 5.74 -17.26 -12.76
CA SER A 137 4.87 -17.65 -11.65
C SER A 137 4.27 -16.45 -10.90
N LEU A 138 5.04 -15.36 -10.74
CA LEU A 138 4.59 -14.16 -10.06
C LEU A 138 3.76 -13.23 -10.95
N SER A 139 3.88 -13.38 -12.27
CA SER A 139 3.21 -12.51 -13.26
C SER A 139 1.89 -13.09 -13.77
N SER A 140 1.67 -14.37 -13.58
CA SER A 140 0.47 -15.08 -14.08
C SER A 140 -0.79 -14.92 -13.22
#